data_b0382876f4491018c77c3c33dec23ccf
#
_entry.id   b0382876f4491018c77c3c33dec23ccf
#
_cell.length_a   1.000
_cell.length_b   1.000
_cell.length_c   1.000
_cell.angle_alpha   90.00
_cell.angle_beta   90.00
_cell.angle_gamma   90.00
#
_symmetry.space_group_name_H-M   'P 1'
#
loop_
_entity.id
_entity.type
_entity.pdbx_description
1 polymer ?
#
loop_
_entity_poly.entity_id
_entity_poly.type
_entity_poly.pdbx_seq_one_letter_code
_entity_poly.pdbx_strand_id
1 'polypeptide(L)'
;SIGFTIDSPLVNVVDQGTQFGVSVGNGRADVIVFDGKVDVLSKVADGARQTRLTQGECVQIDRHGAIVRIADVRRDVEGRWWTDDRSDSGGHVIARVSDNIHSGEGVREFVCYQTTFEGLQEDAVAYSDNPHHQWNGLTADGLPDFLQGADYIKTFNDYRYMEYFEMKVDLARPANLYVFFDDRVDTPEWLKANFEDTGVDVGLDEGPWLDQAPEEYRHLDVHTTAAGGGNSIDNIFSVWRRRCDDGGTVSLGDCGEERNDRIGFGGKGGRSMYGVAATPLSAASPRQGKPE
;
A
#
# COMPACT_ATOMS: atom_id res chain seq x y z
N SER A 1 4.49 -33.44 3.64
CA SER A 1 5.84 -33.70 4.23
C SER A 1 6.02 -32.84 5.45
N ILE A 2 6.26 -33.47 6.58
CA ILE A 2 6.63 -32.74 7.80
C ILE A 2 8.13 -32.43 7.74
N GLY A 3 8.51 -31.17 8.02
CA GLY A 3 9.92 -30.78 8.11
C GLY A 3 10.51 -30.14 6.84
N PHE A 4 9.69 -29.68 5.90
CA PHE A 4 10.16 -28.85 4.80
C PHE A 4 10.65 -27.51 5.33
N THR A 5 11.79 -27.05 4.83
CA THR A 5 12.35 -25.75 5.23
C THR A 5 12.57 -24.89 3.99
N ILE A 6 12.05 -23.66 4.04
CA ILE A 6 12.39 -22.61 3.10
C ILE A 6 13.51 -21.79 3.73
N ASP A 7 14.64 -21.73 3.03
CA ASP A 7 15.80 -20.95 3.44
C ASP A 7 15.95 -19.73 2.51
N SER A 8 15.91 -18.53 3.07
CA SER A 8 16.10 -17.27 2.36
C SER A 8 17.17 -16.41 3.05
N PRO A 9 17.62 -15.31 2.44
CA PRO A 9 18.60 -14.42 3.09
C PRO A 9 18.12 -13.81 4.40
N LEU A 10 16.82 -13.64 4.56
CA LEU A 10 16.23 -12.93 5.71
C LEU A 10 15.62 -13.85 6.75
N VAL A 11 15.11 -15.00 6.30
CA VAL A 11 14.31 -15.87 7.16
C VAL A 11 14.44 -17.33 6.77
N ASN A 12 14.41 -18.21 7.78
CA ASN A 12 14.12 -19.64 7.63
C ASN A 12 12.70 -19.91 8.10
N VAL A 13 11.93 -20.63 7.27
CA VAL A 13 10.58 -21.07 7.59
C VAL A 13 10.55 -22.59 7.61
N VAL A 14 10.21 -23.15 8.77
CA VAL A 14 10.15 -24.60 8.98
C VAL A 14 8.69 -25.03 9.00
N ASP A 15 8.30 -25.85 8.04
CA ASP A 15 6.97 -26.42 7.91
C ASP A 15 6.71 -27.49 8.98
N GLN A 16 5.55 -27.39 9.62
CA GLN A 16 5.04 -28.33 10.61
C GLN A 16 3.81 -29.12 10.10
N GLY A 17 3.70 -29.28 8.77
CA GLY A 17 2.54 -29.91 8.11
C GLY A 17 1.47 -28.89 7.75
N THR A 18 1.80 -27.91 6.92
CA THR A 18 1.12 -26.63 6.81
C THR A 18 0.88 -26.25 5.36
N GLN A 19 -0.16 -25.48 5.11
CA GLN A 19 -0.31 -24.67 3.92
C GLN A 19 0.07 -23.22 4.27
N PHE A 20 1.15 -22.73 3.70
CA PHE A 20 1.66 -21.39 3.96
C PHE A 20 2.28 -20.76 2.72
N GLY A 21 2.42 -19.44 2.73
CA GLY A 21 3.10 -18.65 1.71
C GLY A 21 4.32 -17.94 2.28
N VAL A 22 5.34 -17.78 1.44
CA VAL A 22 6.52 -16.98 1.74
C VAL A 22 6.83 -16.13 0.52
N SER A 23 6.93 -14.82 0.73
CA SER A 23 7.40 -13.86 -0.27
C SER A 23 8.68 -13.21 0.23
N VAL A 24 9.71 -13.14 -0.61
CA VAL A 24 10.99 -12.51 -0.26
C VAL A 24 11.39 -11.57 -1.38
N GLY A 25 11.52 -10.29 -1.08
CA GLY A 25 11.92 -9.27 -2.03
C GLY A 25 12.22 -7.93 -1.36
N ASN A 26 12.95 -7.06 -2.03
CA ASN A 26 13.20 -5.68 -1.59
C ASN A 26 13.68 -5.53 -0.14
N GLY A 27 14.49 -6.50 0.34
CA GLY A 27 14.99 -6.48 1.72
C GLY A 27 13.93 -6.83 2.78
N ARG A 28 12.84 -7.47 2.38
CA ARG A 28 11.72 -7.87 3.22
C ARG A 28 11.36 -9.33 2.99
N ALA A 29 10.84 -9.99 4.01
CA ALA A 29 10.21 -11.30 3.90
C ALA A 29 8.84 -11.27 4.57
N ASP A 30 7.82 -11.77 3.86
CA ASP A 30 6.47 -11.94 4.39
C ASP A 30 6.19 -13.45 4.50
N VAL A 31 5.65 -13.89 5.64
CA VAL A 31 5.26 -15.27 5.88
C VAL A 31 3.82 -15.30 6.36
N ILE A 32 3.00 -16.12 5.70
CA ILE A 32 1.57 -16.25 5.99
C ILE A 32 1.19 -17.73 6.17
N VAL A 33 0.34 -18.04 7.12
CA VAL A 33 -0.16 -19.40 7.37
C VAL A 33 -1.63 -19.50 7.04
N PHE A 34 -1.95 -20.30 6.02
CA PHE A 34 -3.34 -20.56 5.60
C PHE A 34 -3.97 -21.71 6.36
N ASP A 35 -3.16 -22.75 6.71
CA ASP A 35 -3.60 -23.89 7.48
C ASP A 35 -2.40 -24.50 8.24
N GLY A 36 -2.60 -24.92 9.49
CA GLY A 36 -1.58 -25.52 10.33
C GLY A 36 -0.68 -24.51 11.05
N LYS A 37 0.63 -24.73 11.07
CA LYS A 37 1.61 -23.88 11.77
C LYS A 37 3.02 -23.97 11.18
N VAL A 38 3.75 -22.86 11.24
CA VAL A 38 5.16 -22.79 10.84
C VAL A 38 6.01 -22.16 11.94
N ASP A 39 7.26 -22.55 12.01
CA ASP A 39 8.27 -21.85 12.80
C ASP A 39 9.08 -20.94 11.88
N VAL A 40 9.09 -19.65 12.16
CA VAL A 40 9.80 -18.61 11.41
C VAL A 40 11.01 -18.19 12.23
N LEU A 41 12.20 -18.31 11.64
CA LEU A 41 13.47 -17.90 12.25
C LEU A 41 14.05 -16.73 11.45
N SER A 42 14.13 -15.57 12.07
CA SER A 42 14.80 -14.40 11.51
C SER A 42 16.32 -14.60 11.53
N LYS A 43 17.00 -14.24 10.42
CA LYS A 43 18.45 -14.44 10.23
C LYS A 43 19.28 -13.20 10.55
N VAL A 44 19.00 -12.47 11.59
CA VAL A 44 19.72 -11.22 11.87
C VAL A 44 20.87 -11.37 12.83
N ALA A 45 21.84 -10.46 12.68
CA ALA A 45 23.14 -10.49 13.33
C ALA A 45 23.13 -10.46 14.88
N ASP A 46 22.07 -9.97 15.51
CA ASP A 46 22.00 -9.78 16.97
C ASP A 46 21.13 -10.80 17.72
N GLY A 47 20.91 -11.97 17.13
CA GLY A 47 20.19 -13.07 17.76
C GLY A 47 18.96 -13.49 16.94
N ALA A 48 19.01 -14.73 16.44
CA ALA A 48 17.89 -15.33 15.73
C ALA A 48 16.63 -15.28 16.60
N ARG A 49 15.62 -14.54 16.15
CA ARG A 49 14.30 -14.56 16.78
C ARG A 49 13.47 -15.66 16.13
N GLN A 50 12.96 -16.55 16.95
CA GLN A 50 12.02 -17.57 16.51
C GLN A 50 10.60 -17.12 16.86
N THR A 51 9.72 -17.16 15.88
CA THR A 51 8.29 -16.90 16.06
C THR A 51 7.53 -18.06 15.46
N ARG A 52 6.54 -18.58 16.20
CA ARG A 52 5.62 -19.58 15.68
C ARG A 52 4.37 -18.88 15.19
N LEU A 53 4.03 -19.14 13.93
CA LEU A 53 2.79 -18.72 13.32
C LEU A 53 1.84 -19.90 13.22
N THR A 54 0.57 -19.63 13.48
CA THR A 54 -0.55 -20.55 13.34
C THR A 54 -1.50 -20.07 12.25
N GLN A 55 -2.47 -20.92 11.92
CA GLN A 55 -3.47 -20.59 10.91
C GLN A 55 -4.07 -19.19 11.13
N GLY A 56 -4.11 -18.40 10.07
CA GLY A 56 -4.61 -17.04 10.09
C GLY A 56 -3.59 -15.98 10.51
N GLU A 57 -2.34 -16.34 10.75
CA GLU A 57 -1.30 -15.37 11.12
C GLU A 57 -0.37 -15.05 9.97
N CYS A 58 0.09 -13.80 9.91
CA CYS A 58 1.07 -13.30 8.97
C CYS A 58 2.14 -12.48 9.72
N VAL A 59 3.39 -12.62 9.32
CA VAL A 59 4.50 -11.84 9.84
C VAL A 59 5.30 -11.23 8.70
N GLN A 60 5.70 -10.00 8.89
CA GLN A 60 6.64 -9.30 8.03
C GLN A 60 7.97 -9.11 8.75
N ILE A 61 9.07 -9.38 8.06
CA ILE A 61 10.43 -9.30 8.58
C ILE A 61 11.21 -8.36 7.67
N ASP A 62 11.77 -7.32 8.23
CA ASP A 62 12.58 -6.35 7.49
C ASP A 62 14.02 -6.86 7.24
N ARG A 63 14.81 -6.07 6.48
CA ARG A 63 16.22 -6.36 6.18
C ARG A 63 17.13 -6.46 7.41
N HIS A 64 16.69 -5.94 8.56
CA HIS A 64 17.40 -6.02 9.83
C HIS A 64 16.89 -7.18 10.68
N GLY A 65 15.84 -7.93 10.16
CA GLY A 65 15.15 -9.06 10.76
C GLY A 65 14.29 -8.69 11.96
N ALA A 66 13.99 -7.43 12.10
CA ALA A 66 12.94 -7.03 12.99
C ALA A 66 11.61 -7.55 12.44
N ILE A 67 10.78 -8.08 13.32
CA ILE A 67 9.38 -8.37 12.99
C ILE A 67 8.67 -7.02 13.00
N VAL A 68 8.35 -6.56 11.81
CA VAL A 68 7.74 -5.22 11.64
C VAL A 68 6.24 -5.30 11.91
N ARG A 69 5.62 -6.47 11.60
CA ARG A 69 4.18 -6.61 11.69
C ARG A 69 3.78 -8.07 11.91
N ILE A 70 2.78 -8.27 12.76
CA ILE A 70 2.00 -9.51 12.85
C ILE A 70 0.56 -9.13 12.54
N ALA A 71 -0.04 -9.79 11.56
CA ALA A 71 -1.43 -9.58 11.17
C ALA A 71 -2.18 -10.90 11.21
N ASP A 72 -3.48 -10.84 11.38
CA ASP A 72 -4.36 -11.97 11.17
C ASP A 72 -4.70 -12.09 9.69
N VAL A 73 -4.67 -13.32 9.21
CA VAL A 73 -5.13 -13.64 7.87
C VAL A 73 -6.49 -14.34 8.00
N ARG A 74 -7.46 -13.83 7.29
CA ARG A 74 -8.79 -14.41 7.27
C ARG A 74 -9.18 -14.78 5.85
N ARG A 75 -10.07 -15.74 5.75
CA ARG A 75 -10.71 -16.13 4.51
C ARG A 75 -12.16 -15.66 4.56
N ASP A 76 -12.59 -14.90 3.56
CA ASP A 76 -13.99 -14.50 3.45
C ASP A 76 -14.87 -15.65 2.90
N VAL A 77 -16.17 -15.40 2.84
CA VAL A 77 -17.14 -16.37 2.34
C VAL A 77 -16.96 -16.73 0.85
N GLU A 78 -16.21 -15.91 0.12
CA GLU A 78 -15.89 -16.12 -1.30
C GLU A 78 -14.53 -16.81 -1.48
N GLY A 79 -13.87 -17.14 -0.38
CA GLY A 79 -12.60 -17.86 -0.39
C GLY A 79 -11.36 -16.98 -0.57
N ARG A 80 -11.49 -15.65 -0.57
CA ARG A 80 -10.38 -14.72 -0.69
C ARG A 80 -9.63 -14.58 0.62
N TRP A 81 -8.32 -14.53 0.54
CA TRP A 81 -7.45 -14.30 1.68
C TRP A 81 -7.17 -12.81 1.85
N TRP A 82 -7.19 -12.34 3.08
CA TRP A 82 -6.85 -10.99 3.43
C TRP A 82 -6.20 -10.92 4.82
N THR A 83 -5.43 -9.89 5.07
CA THR A 83 -4.78 -9.65 6.36
C THR A 83 -5.55 -8.61 7.15
N ASP A 84 -5.78 -8.91 8.43
CA ASP A 84 -6.31 -7.96 9.41
C ASP A 84 -5.14 -7.47 10.29
N ASP A 85 -4.95 -6.16 10.37
CA ASP A 85 -3.97 -5.61 11.28
C ASP A 85 -4.56 -5.55 12.69
N ARG A 86 -4.00 -6.31 13.59
CA ARG A 86 -4.39 -6.30 15.01
C ARG A 86 -3.84 -5.10 15.78
N SER A 87 -3.14 -4.16 15.15
CA SER A 87 -2.75 -2.96 15.85
C SER A 87 -4.02 -2.29 16.36
N ASP A 88 -4.08 -2.21 17.66
CA ASP A 88 -5.21 -1.75 18.48
C ASP A 88 -5.96 -0.61 17.77
N SER A 89 -7.20 -0.87 17.40
CA SER A 89 -8.06 -0.05 16.54
C SER A 89 -8.46 1.30 17.16
N GLY A 90 -7.67 1.81 18.03
CA GLY A 90 -7.93 3.00 18.85
C GLY A 90 -8.02 4.31 18.10
N GLY A 91 -8.30 4.30 16.82
CA GLY A 91 -8.44 5.57 16.11
C GLY A 91 -8.36 5.50 14.59
N HIS A 92 -8.02 4.36 14.03
CA HIS A 92 -7.82 4.20 12.60
C HIS A 92 -9.13 4.26 11.79
N VAL A 93 -9.00 4.72 10.57
CA VAL A 93 -10.11 4.90 9.63
C VAL A 93 -10.20 3.71 8.69
N ILE A 94 -9.05 3.22 8.20
CA ILE A 94 -9.00 2.07 7.32
C ILE A 94 -8.98 0.80 8.17
N ALA A 95 -10.04 0.00 8.07
CA ALA A 95 -10.17 -1.25 8.81
C ALA A 95 -9.56 -2.44 8.05
N ARG A 96 -9.67 -2.43 6.71
CA ARG A 96 -9.28 -3.57 5.89
C ARG A 96 -9.06 -3.16 4.44
N VAL A 97 -8.15 -3.89 3.76
CA VAL A 97 -7.93 -3.79 2.32
C VAL A 97 -7.92 -5.19 1.71
N SER A 98 -8.57 -5.38 0.59
CA SER A 98 -8.55 -6.63 -0.18
C SER A 98 -8.61 -6.34 -1.68
N ASP A 99 -8.27 -7.30 -2.51
CA ASP A 99 -8.37 -7.19 -3.96
C ASP A 99 -8.95 -8.47 -4.59
N ASN A 100 -9.16 -8.45 -5.91
CA ASN A 100 -9.69 -9.56 -6.67
C ASN A 100 -8.62 -10.43 -7.35
N ILE A 101 -7.34 -10.07 -7.27
CA ILE A 101 -6.24 -10.81 -7.91
C ILE A 101 -5.96 -12.09 -7.15
N HIS A 102 -6.06 -12.03 -5.83
CA HIS A 102 -5.77 -13.13 -4.92
C HIS A 102 -7.02 -13.91 -4.52
N SER A 103 -8.03 -13.91 -5.38
CA SER A 103 -9.30 -14.65 -5.19
C SER A 103 -9.31 -15.93 -6.02
N GLY A 104 -9.74 -17.05 -5.41
CA GLY A 104 -10.02 -18.29 -6.11
C GLY A 104 -9.26 -19.53 -5.64
N GLU A 105 -9.62 -20.69 -6.19
CA GLU A 105 -8.91 -21.95 -5.94
C GLU A 105 -7.55 -21.93 -6.63
N GLY A 106 -6.51 -22.32 -5.89
CA GLY A 106 -5.15 -22.41 -6.40
C GLY A 106 -4.34 -21.12 -6.35
N VAL A 107 -4.81 -20.09 -5.66
CA VAL A 107 -4.03 -18.89 -5.40
C VAL A 107 -2.74 -19.29 -4.68
N ARG A 108 -1.60 -19.00 -5.31
CA ARG A 108 -0.25 -19.31 -4.79
C ARG A 108 0.46 -18.08 -4.26
N GLU A 109 -0.09 -16.92 -4.54
CA GLU A 109 0.42 -15.64 -4.10
C GLU A 109 -0.52 -15.03 -3.08
N PHE A 110 0.03 -14.40 -2.08
CA PHE A 110 -0.72 -13.64 -1.11
C PHE A 110 -0.21 -12.21 -1.08
N VAL A 111 -1.09 -11.29 -0.81
CA VAL A 111 -0.79 -9.89 -0.69
C VAL A 111 -1.14 -9.40 0.69
N CYS A 112 -0.14 -8.82 1.35
CA CYS A 112 -0.33 -8.09 2.58
C CYS A 112 -0.25 -6.59 2.25
N TYR A 113 -1.39 -5.96 2.08
CA TYR A 113 -1.43 -4.51 2.04
C TYR A 113 -0.98 -3.96 3.39
N GLN A 114 -0.06 -3.02 3.35
CA GLN A 114 0.35 -2.30 4.55
C GLN A 114 -0.49 -1.04 4.67
N THR A 115 -1.32 -0.99 5.71
CA THR A 115 -1.92 0.26 6.15
C THR A 115 -0.99 0.91 7.16
N THR A 116 -0.55 2.12 6.90
CA THR A 116 0.37 2.82 7.77
C THR A 116 -0.39 3.74 8.70
N PHE A 117 -0.22 3.53 9.99
CA PHE A 117 -0.90 4.25 11.06
C PHE A 117 -0.04 5.35 11.68
N GLU A 118 1.21 5.46 11.25
CA GLU A 118 2.06 6.61 11.59
C GLU A 118 1.60 7.90 10.90
N GLY A 119 0.65 7.73 9.97
CA GLY A 119 0.08 8.80 9.19
C GLY A 119 0.87 9.12 7.92
N LEU A 120 0.18 9.62 6.91
CA LEU A 120 0.78 10.13 5.70
C LEU A 120 1.57 11.41 6.01
N GLN A 121 2.80 11.46 5.59
CA GLN A 121 3.71 12.61 5.75
C GLN A 121 4.64 12.70 4.55
N GLU A 122 5.45 13.75 4.48
CA GLU A 122 6.51 13.87 3.46
C GLU A 122 7.41 12.64 3.49
N ASP A 123 7.89 12.23 2.32
CA ASP A 123 8.75 11.07 2.11
C ASP A 123 8.11 9.72 2.52
N ALA A 124 6.77 9.67 2.61
CA ALA A 124 6.06 8.45 2.93
C ALA A 124 6.17 7.44 1.80
N VAL A 125 6.64 6.22 2.10
CA VAL A 125 6.78 5.14 1.11
C VAL A 125 5.44 4.83 0.45
N ALA A 126 5.36 4.98 -0.87
CA ALA A 126 4.12 4.87 -1.63
C ALA A 126 3.67 3.41 -1.86
N TYR A 127 4.61 2.50 -2.14
CA TYR A 127 4.30 1.14 -2.59
C TYR A 127 5.01 0.08 -1.75
N SER A 128 4.33 -1.05 -1.57
CA SER A 128 4.89 -2.20 -0.83
C SER A 128 5.98 -2.93 -1.61
N ASP A 129 5.87 -2.96 -2.93
CA ASP A 129 6.80 -3.62 -3.85
C ASP A 129 7.90 -2.68 -4.38
N ASN A 130 7.75 -1.37 -4.18
CA ASN A 130 8.74 -0.36 -4.61
C ASN A 130 9.01 0.68 -3.50
N PRO A 131 9.88 0.35 -2.53
CA PRO A 131 10.10 1.17 -1.33
C PRO A 131 10.87 2.48 -1.58
N HIS A 132 11.35 2.70 -2.80
CA HIS A 132 12.04 3.95 -3.17
C HIS A 132 11.07 5.04 -3.62
N HIS A 133 9.84 4.67 -3.98
CA HIS A 133 8.81 5.62 -4.35
C HIS A 133 8.18 6.24 -3.10
N GLN A 134 8.07 7.56 -3.08
CA GLN A 134 7.61 8.33 -1.92
C GLN A 134 6.56 9.36 -2.31
N TRP A 135 5.55 9.54 -1.45
CA TRP A 135 4.56 10.60 -1.59
C TRP A 135 5.09 11.89 -0.97
N ASN A 136 4.98 13.00 -1.71
CA ASN A 136 5.41 14.32 -1.28
C ASN A 136 4.43 15.41 -1.75
N GLY A 137 4.47 16.55 -1.08
CA GLY A 137 3.86 17.77 -1.60
C GLY A 137 4.62 18.29 -2.83
N LEU A 138 3.90 19.00 -3.72
CA LEU A 138 4.50 19.58 -4.93
C LEU A 138 5.40 20.78 -4.67
N THR A 139 5.32 21.38 -3.50
CA THR A 139 6.09 22.56 -3.11
C THR A 139 6.71 22.38 -1.74
N ALA A 140 7.59 23.29 -1.35
CA ALA A 140 8.21 23.31 -0.03
C ALA A 140 7.19 23.45 1.14
N ASP A 141 5.93 23.78 0.85
CA ASP A 141 4.86 23.80 1.85
C ASP A 141 4.44 22.38 2.26
N GLY A 142 4.84 21.37 1.49
CA GLY A 142 4.62 19.97 1.76
C GLY A 142 3.25 19.46 1.31
N LEU A 143 2.89 18.26 1.84
CA LEU A 143 1.59 17.65 1.57
C LEU A 143 0.43 18.54 2.05
N PRO A 144 -0.70 18.54 1.33
CA PRO A 144 -1.90 19.26 1.75
C PRO A 144 -2.31 18.93 3.19
N ASP A 145 -2.67 19.94 3.98
CA ASP A 145 -3.03 19.80 5.40
C ASP A 145 -4.06 18.70 5.68
N PHE A 146 -5.03 18.52 4.76
CA PHE A 146 -6.08 17.52 4.93
C PHE A 146 -5.60 16.07 4.69
N LEU A 147 -4.39 15.87 4.16
CA LEU A 147 -3.75 14.56 3.98
C LEU A 147 -2.73 14.24 5.07
N GLN A 148 -2.21 15.27 5.76
CA GLN A 148 -1.22 15.04 6.80
C GLN A 148 -1.80 14.22 7.95
N GLY A 149 -1.10 13.14 8.30
CA GLY A 149 -1.54 12.22 9.35
C GLY A 149 -2.68 11.28 8.94
N ALA A 150 -3.07 11.25 7.65
CA ALA A 150 -4.08 10.32 7.16
C ALA A 150 -3.59 8.87 7.27
N ASP A 151 -4.51 7.94 7.58
CA ASP A 151 -4.23 6.53 7.33
C ASP A 151 -4.01 6.35 5.82
N TYR A 152 -2.97 5.62 5.42
CA TYR A 152 -2.76 5.36 4.00
C TYR A 152 -2.32 3.92 3.72
N ILE A 153 -2.57 3.49 2.49
CA ILE A 153 -2.28 2.13 2.03
C ILE A 153 -1.06 2.18 1.14
N LYS A 154 -0.04 1.38 1.46
CA LYS A 154 1.04 1.08 0.51
C LYS A 154 0.50 0.07 -0.48
N THR A 155 0.12 0.55 -1.65
CA THR A 155 -0.37 -0.28 -2.74
C THR A 155 0.78 -1.06 -3.41
N PHE A 156 0.48 -1.86 -4.44
CA PHE A 156 1.49 -2.55 -5.23
C PHE A 156 1.60 -1.88 -6.59
N ASN A 157 2.77 -1.30 -6.88
CA ASN A 157 2.97 -0.59 -8.14
C ASN A 157 2.87 -1.53 -9.35
N ASP A 158 3.22 -2.80 -9.21
CA ASP A 158 3.10 -3.79 -10.29
C ASP A 158 1.66 -4.05 -10.75
N TYR A 159 0.66 -3.71 -9.91
CA TYR A 159 -0.77 -3.89 -10.27
C TYR A 159 -1.31 -2.80 -11.19
N ARG A 160 -0.54 -1.74 -11.47
CA ARG A 160 -0.92 -0.67 -12.40
C ARG A 160 -1.27 -1.14 -13.82
N TYR A 161 -0.80 -2.31 -14.22
CA TYR A 161 -1.05 -2.90 -15.55
C TYR A 161 -2.13 -3.98 -15.56
N MET A 162 -2.72 -4.27 -14.39
CA MET A 162 -3.72 -5.34 -14.31
C MET A 162 -5.09 -4.83 -14.75
N GLU A 163 -5.56 -5.37 -15.86
CA GLU A 163 -6.94 -5.18 -16.32
C GLU A 163 -7.92 -5.79 -15.33
N TYR A 164 -9.05 -5.14 -15.14
CA TYR A 164 -10.12 -5.56 -14.23
C TYR A 164 -9.69 -5.66 -12.76
N PHE A 165 -8.62 -4.98 -12.38
CA PHE A 165 -8.22 -4.86 -10.99
C PHE A 165 -9.33 -4.21 -10.17
N GLU A 166 -9.67 -4.80 -9.03
CA GLU A 166 -10.59 -4.23 -8.06
C GLU A 166 -9.97 -4.32 -6.66
N MET A 167 -9.83 -3.17 -6.02
CA MET A 167 -9.45 -3.07 -4.62
C MET A 167 -10.69 -2.69 -3.79
N LYS A 168 -10.86 -3.33 -2.64
CA LYS A 168 -11.88 -2.97 -1.65
C LYS A 168 -11.22 -2.40 -0.41
N VAL A 169 -11.66 -1.23 -0.01
CA VAL A 169 -11.23 -0.55 1.20
C VAL A 169 -12.41 -0.49 2.17
N ASP A 170 -12.29 -1.17 3.31
CA ASP A 170 -13.28 -1.13 4.37
C ASP A 170 -12.91 0.00 5.34
N LEU A 171 -13.84 0.92 5.55
CA LEU A 171 -13.71 2.04 6.47
C LEU A 171 -14.43 1.71 7.77
N ALA A 172 -13.72 1.77 8.90
CA ALA A 172 -14.24 1.46 10.23
C ALA A 172 -15.27 2.48 10.74
N ARG A 173 -15.27 3.69 10.18
CA ARG A 173 -16.08 4.83 10.64
C ARG A 173 -16.26 5.88 9.54
N PRO A 174 -17.13 6.90 9.74
CA PRO A 174 -17.26 8.01 8.82
C PRO A 174 -15.92 8.66 8.47
N ALA A 175 -15.66 8.80 7.18
CA ALA A 175 -14.36 9.22 6.66
C ALA A 175 -14.45 9.95 5.32
N ASN A 176 -13.40 10.72 5.02
CA ASN A 176 -13.05 11.04 3.64
C ASN A 176 -12.04 9.99 3.15
N LEU A 177 -12.35 9.33 2.05
CA LEU A 177 -11.43 8.46 1.32
C LEU A 177 -10.84 9.25 0.16
N TYR A 178 -9.53 9.20 0.01
CA TYR A 178 -8.79 9.87 -1.04
C TYR A 178 -8.12 8.86 -1.95
N VAL A 179 -8.09 9.17 -3.25
CA VAL A 179 -7.34 8.46 -4.27
C VAL A 179 -6.39 9.46 -4.92
N PHE A 180 -5.10 9.15 -4.97
CA PHE A 180 -4.08 9.91 -5.69
C PHE A 180 -3.93 9.25 -7.05
N PHE A 181 -4.40 9.89 -8.10
CA PHE A 181 -4.48 9.30 -9.43
C PHE A 181 -3.48 9.93 -10.39
N ASP A 182 -2.71 9.10 -11.10
CA ASP A 182 -1.63 9.50 -11.99
C ASP A 182 -2.14 10.36 -13.15
N ASP A 183 -1.66 11.59 -13.27
CA ASP A 183 -2.07 12.54 -14.31
C ASP A 183 -1.65 12.13 -15.73
N ARG A 184 -0.79 11.13 -15.86
CA ARG A 184 -0.38 10.56 -17.16
C ARG A 184 -1.42 9.60 -17.73
N VAL A 185 -2.43 9.25 -16.95
CA VAL A 185 -3.48 8.30 -17.32
C VAL A 185 -4.82 9.03 -17.48
N ASP A 186 -5.66 8.57 -18.39
CA ASP A 186 -7.03 9.05 -18.47
C ASP A 186 -7.82 8.64 -17.23
N THR A 187 -8.44 9.63 -16.60
CA THR A 187 -9.23 9.38 -15.40
C THR A 187 -10.35 8.38 -15.69
N PRO A 188 -10.38 7.21 -15.03
CA PRO A 188 -11.36 6.18 -15.34
C PRO A 188 -12.76 6.54 -14.85
N GLU A 189 -13.76 5.95 -15.47
CA GLU A 189 -15.17 6.26 -15.17
C GLU A 189 -15.56 5.94 -13.73
N TRP A 190 -14.99 4.88 -13.13
CA TRP A 190 -15.27 4.55 -11.73
C TRP A 190 -14.82 5.67 -10.77
N LEU A 191 -13.70 6.35 -11.09
CA LEU A 191 -13.19 7.46 -10.27
C LEU A 191 -14.07 8.69 -10.42
N LYS A 192 -14.36 9.10 -11.68
CA LYS A 192 -15.25 10.24 -11.96
C LYS A 192 -16.65 10.09 -11.40
N ALA A 193 -17.19 8.87 -11.43
CA ALA A 193 -18.56 8.60 -10.98
C ALA A 193 -18.71 8.60 -9.45
N ASN A 194 -17.63 8.30 -8.70
CA ASN A 194 -17.72 8.06 -7.27
C ASN A 194 -16.90 9.01 -6.40
N PHE A 195 -16.03 9.82 -7.01
CA PHE A 195 -15.14 10.74 -6.32
C PHE A 195 -15.23 12.15 -6.94
N GLU A 196 -14.89 13.14 -6.16
CA GLU A 196 -14.76 14.55 -6.57
C GLU A 196 -13.28 14.89 -6.67
N ASP A 197 -12.86 15.50 -7.77
CA ASP A 197 -11.53 16.10 -7.87
C ASP A 197 -11.43 17.26 -6.88
N THR A 198 -10.42 17.22 -6.02
CA THR A 198 -10.21 18.28 -5.02
C THR A 198 -9.58 19.54 -5.60
N GLY A 199 -9.05 19.47 -6.82
CA GLY A 199 -8.24 20.51 -7.44
C GLY A 199 -6.88 20.69 -6.79
N VAL A 200 -6.43 19.70 -6.00
CA VAL A 200 -5.13 19.68 -5.34
C VAL A 200 -4.37 18.43 -5.78
N ASP A 201 -3.07 18.57 -5.98
CA ASP A 201 -2.21 17.50 -6.44
C ASP A 201 -1.14 17.15 -5.40
N VAL A 202 -0.61 15.93 -5.49
CA VAL A 202 0.56 15.44 -4.75
C VAL A 202 1.61 14.94 -5.74
N GLY A 203 2.84 14.84 -5.28
CA GLY A 203 3.97 14.36 -6.05
C GLY A 203 4.36 12.94 -5.69
N LEU A 204 4.82 12.20 -6.68
CA LEU A 204 5.53 10.96 -6.50
C LEU A 204 7.02 11.20 -6.83
N ASP A 205 7.88 11.01 -5.84
CA ASP A 205 9.31 10.84 -6.02
C ASP A 205 9.58 9.35 -6.29
N GLU A 206 10.08 9.00 -7.47
CA GLU A 206 10.38 7.60 -7.83
C GLU A 206 11.73 7.14 -7.25
N GLY A 207 12.47 8.06 -6.64
CA GLY A 207 13.75 7.80 -5.99
C GLY A 207 14.90 7.50 -6.95
N PRO A 208 16.10 7.25 -6.41
CA PRO A 208 17.23 6.96 -7.25
C PRO A 208 17.04 5.63 -7.96
N TRP A 209 17.14 5.65 -9.26
CA TRP A 209 17.36 4.44 -10.03
C TRP A 209 18.72 3.88 -9.62
N LEU A 210 18.71 2.81 -8.87
CA LEU A 210 19.92 2.13 -8.43
C LEU A 210 20.74 1.68 -9.64
N ASP A 211 21.98 1.26 -9.41
CA ASP A 211 22.95 0.73 -10.40
C ASP A 211 22.40 -0.37 -11.34
N GLN A 212 21.20 -0.84 -11.06
CA GLN A 212 20.47 -1.84 -11.85
C GLN A 212 19.57 -1.23 -12.93
N ALA A 213 19.46 0.09 -13.03
CA ALA A 213 18.73 0.72 -14.11
C ALA A 213 19.32 0.29 -15.46
N PRO A 214 18.48 -0.05 -16.46
CA PRO A 214 18.96 -0.30 -17.82
C PRO A 214 19.92 0.80 -18.25
N GLU A 215 21.02 0.42 -18.93
CA GLU A 215 22.10 1.36 -19.30
C GLU A 215 21.59 2.56 -20.09
N GLU A 216 20.51 2.38 -20.83
CA GLU A 216 19.81 3.42 -21.60
C GLU A 216 19.20 4.53 -20.73
N TYR A 217 18.95 4.27 -19.43
CA TYR A 217 18.37 5.24 -18.51
C TYR A 217 19.37 5.84 -17.51
N ARG A 218 20.58 5.26 -17.38
CA ARG A 218 21.61 5.71 -16.43
C ARG A 218 22.15 7.12 -16.70
N HIS A 219 21.98 7.63 -17.92
CA HIS A 219 22.40 8.97 -18.29
C HIS A 219 21.35 10.04 -17.94
N LEU A 220 20.16 9.60 -17.56
CA LEU A 220 19.10 10.50 -17.11
C LEU A 220 19.31 10.69 -15.61
N ASP A 221 20.02 11.74 -15.25
CA ASP A 221 20.32 12.17 -13.88
C ASP A 221 19.04 12.71 -13.18
N VAL A 222 17.95 11.99 -13.29
CA VAL A 222 16.59 12.47 -13.02
C VAL A 222 16.03 11.91 -11.73
N HIS A 223 16.73 10.97 -11.11
CA HIS A 223 16.27 10.30 -9.91
C HIS A 223 17.26 10.49 -8.77
N THR A 224 17.35 11.70 -8.31
CA THR A 224 17.93 11.98 -7.01
C THR A 224 16.82 11.96 -5.99
N THR A 225 16.90 11.11 -4.99
CA THR A 225 16.03 11.24 -3.83
C THR A 225 16.47 12.48 -3.07
N ALA A 226 15.62 13.48 -2.97
CA ALA A 226 15.82 14.61 -2.08
C ALA A 226 14.64 14.66 -1.11
N ALA A 227 14.95 14.74 0.18
CA ALA A 227 13.90 14.74 1.21
C ALA A 227 13.05 16.01 1.17
N GLY A 228 11.74 15.81 1.43
CA GLY A 228 10.78 16.88 1.64
C GLY A 228 10.03 17.35 0.39
N GLY A 229 8.97 18.08 0.63
CA GLY A 229 8.06 18.58 -0.40
C GLY A 229 8.75 19.44 -1.46
N GLY A 230 8.31 19.28 -2.69
CA GLY A 230 8.81 20.01 -3.86
C GLY A 230 10.18 19.57 -4.37
N ASN A 231 10.77 18.57 -3.75
CA ASN A 231 12.08 18.04 -4.16
C ASN A 231 11.90 16.70 -4.87
N SER A 232 12.68 16.47 -5.94
CA SER A 232 12.74 15.22 -6.71
C SER A 232 11.39 14.66 -7.19
N ILE A 233 10.40 15.52 -7.45
CA ILE A 233 9.10 15.08 -7.92
C ILE A 233 9.19 14.65 -9.39
N ASP A 234 8.93 13.37 -9.65
CA ASP A 234 8.96 12.80 -11.00
C ASP A 234 7.58 12.82 -11.66
N ASN A 235 6.53 12.54 -10.90
CA ASN A 235 5.18 12.46 -11.43
C ASN A 235 4.16 13.17 -10.52
N ILE A 236 3.12 13.70 -11.15
CA ILE A 236 2.03 14.42 -10.47
C ILE A 236 0.79 13.54 -10.43
N PHE A 237 0.10 13.60 -9.31
CA PHE A 237 -1.11 12.84 -9.04
C PHE A 237 -2.21 13.77 -8.55
N SER A 238 -3.32 13.83 -9.26
CA SER A 238 -4.51 14.54 -8.82
C SER A 238 -5.14 13.85 -7.61
N VAL A 239 -5.54 14.59 -6.60
CA VAL A 239 -6.17 14.07 -5.40
C VAL A 239 -7.68 14.09 -5.54
N TRP A 240 -8.28 12.91 -5.55
CA TRP A 240 -9.73 12.70 -5.63
C TRP A 240 -10.27 12.32 -4.27
N ARG A 241 -11.44 12.81 -3.90
CA ARG A 241 -12.07 12.61 -2.60
C ARG A 241 -13.45 12.00 -2.72
N ARG A 242 -13.76 11.03 -1.88
CA ARG A 242 -15.11 10.54 -1.61
C ARG A 242 -15.43 10.69 -0.14
N ARG A 243 -16.54 11.34 0.16
CA ARG A 243 -17.08 11.41 1.52
C ARG A 243 -17.91 10.15 1.80
N CYS A 244 -17.60 9.44 2.89
CA CYS A 244 -18.27 8.22 3.34
C CYS A 244 -18.87 8.50 4.74
N ASP A 245 -20.16 8.83 4.79
CA ASP A 245 -20.80 9.28 6.03
C ASP A 245 -21.04 8.16 7.06
N ASP A 246 -21.11 6.90 6.60
CA ASP A 246 -21.38 5.74 7.46
C ASP A 246 -20.18 4.78 7.58
N GLY A 247 -19.06 5.10 6.97
CA GLY A 247 -17.97 4.14 6.78
C GLY A 247 -18.33 3.09 5.72
N GLY A 248 -17.94 1.82 5.94
CA GLY A 248 -18.27 0.70 5.06
C GLY A 248 -17.28 0.48 3.92
N THR A 249 -17.62 -0.40 2.97
CA THR A 249 -16.74 -0.83 1.90
C THR A 249 -16.83 0.10 0.70
N VAL A 250 -15.69 0.52 0.17
CA VAL A 250 -15.55 1.25 -1.09
C VAL A 250 -14.74 0.41 -2.06
N SER A 251 -15.29 0.16 -3.26
CA SER A 251 -14.57 -0.49 -4.36
C SER A 251 -13.86 0.55 -5.22
N LEU A 252 -12.60 0.28 -5.53
CA LEU A 252 -11.74 1.03 -6.43
C LEU A 252 -11.39 0.14 -7.62
N GLY A 253 -11.44 0.67 -8.82
CA GLY A 253 -11.16 -0.08 -10.05
C GLY A 253 -9.70 -0.04 -10.47
N ASP A 254 -9.42 -0.48 -11.69
CA ASP A 254 -8.09 -0.47 -12.30
C ASP A 254 -7.58 0.95 -12.63
N CYS A 255 -6.32 1.05 -13.03
CA CYS A 255 -5.68 2.32 -13.39
C CYS A 255 -6.10 2.84 -14.77
N GLY A 256 -6.95 2.12 -15.52
CA GLY A 256 -7.32 2.52 -16.87
C GLY A 256 -6.16 2.43 -17.90
N GLU A 257 -6.31 3.11 -19.03
CA GLU A 257 -5.35 3.10 -20.13
C GLU A 257 -4.42 4.33 -20.07
N GLU A 258 -3.18 4.15 -20.51
CA GLU A 258 -2.22 5.24 -20.62
C GLU A 258 -2.64 6.28 -21.67
N ARG A 259 -2.38 7.54 -21.37
CA ARG A 259 -2.57 8.63 -22.35
C ARG A 259 -1.42 8.65 -23.33
N ASN A 260 -1.74 8.54 -24.61
CA ASN A 260 -0.74 8.60 -25.68
C ASN A 260 -0.10 9.99 -25.86
N ASP A 261 -0.72 11.04 -25.33
CA ASP A 261 -0.26 12.42 -25.41
C ASP A 261 0.64 12.84 -24.27
N ARG A 262 0.79 11.99 -23.24
CA ARG A 262 1.67 12.24 -22.10
C ARG A 262 2.80 11.23 -22.10
N ILE A 263 4.00 11.75 -22.14
CA ILE A 263 5.23 10.97 -22.15
C ILE A 263 5.74 10.93 -20.72
N GLY A 264 5.76 9.72 -20.16
CA GLY A 264 6.42 9.48 -18.89
C GLY A 264 7.94 9.51 -19.02
N PHE A 265 8.58 9.19 -17.93
CA PHE A 265 10.02 9.14 -17.84
C PHE A 265 10.65 8.27 -18.94
N GLY A 266 11.78 8.70 -19.48
CA GLY A 266 12.48 7.98 -20.55
C GLY A 266 11.81 8.05 -21.94
N GLY A 267 10.86 8.95 -22.16
CA GLY A 267 10.20 9.14 -23.47
C GLY A 267 9.21 8.03 -23.82
N LYS A 268 8.83 7.20 -22.85
CA LYS A 268 7.76 6.19 -22.98
C LYS A 268 6.57 6.65 -22.17
N GLY A 269 5.38 6.36 -22.63
CA GLY A 269 4.17 6.41 -21.80
C GLY A 269 4.42 5.58 -20.54
N GLY A 270 3.91 6.04 -19.43
CA GLY A 270 4.07 5.33 -18.16
C GLY A 270 2.91 5.64 -17.25
N ARG A 271 2.68 4.74 -16.32
CA ARG A 271 1.71 4.93 -15.24
C ARG A 271 2.24 4.30 -13.98
N SER A 272 1.81 4.83 -12.87
CA SER A 272 2.04 4.25 -11.56
C SER A 272 0.71 3.89 -10.92
N MET A 273 0.74 2.96 -9.97
CA MET A 273 -0.46 2.60 -9.21
C MET A 273 -0.94 3.81 -8.41
N TYR A 274 -2.24 3.97 -8.30
CA TYR A 274 -2.81 5.05 -7.50
C TYR A 274 -2.51 4.88 -6.00
N GLY A 275 -2.37 6.00 -5.29
CA GLY A 275 -2.30 6.03 -3.84
C GLY A 275 -3.70 6.05 -3.21
N VAL A 276 -3.81 5.56 -1.98
CA VAL A 276 -5.05 5.56 -1.21
C VAL A 276 -4.79 6.03 0.21
N ALA A 277 -5.57 7.01 0.66
CA ALA A 277 -5.52 7.52 2.02
C ALA A 277 -6.92 7.80 2.58
N ALA A 278 -7.04 7.85 3.91
CA ALA A 278 -8.32 8.17 4.53
C ALA A 278 -8.13 9.03 5.80
N THR A 279 -9.03 9.99 5.98
CA THR A 279 -9.10 10.80 7.20
C THR A 279 -10.48 10.71 7.84
N PRO A 280 -10.59 10.74 9.17
CA PRO A 280 -11.88 10.72 9.82
C PRO A 280 -12.68 11.99 9.44
N LEU A 281 -13.99 11.86 9.29
CA LEU A 281 -14.83 13.04 9.28
C LEU A 281 -14.78 13.69 10.66
N SER A 282 -14.38 14.96 10.71
CA SER A 282 -14.49 15.73 11.95
C SER A 282 -15.94 15.67 12.43
N ALA A 283 -16.15 15.31 13.69
CA ALA A 283 -17.48 15.42 14.30
C ALA A 283 -17.93 16.88 14.07
N ALA A 284 -19.09 17.06 13.41
CA ALA A 284 -19.65 18.38 13.22
C ALA A 284 -19.74 19.03 14.61
N SER A 285 -19.04 20.12 14.82
CA SER A 285 -19.20 20.90 16.06
C SER A 285 -20.67 21.14 16.26
N PRO A 286 -21.24 20.82 17.44
CA PRO A 286 -22.64 21.05 17.69
C PRO A 286 -22.90 22.52 17.40
N ARG A 287 -23.87 22.81 16.52
CA ARG A 287 -24.29 24.17 16.24
C ARG A 287 -24.63 24.81 17.60
N GLN A 288 -23.82 25.77 18.02
CA GLN A 288 -24.17 26.58 19.15
C GLN A 288 -25.51 27.22 18.80
N GLY A 289 -26.57 26.72 19.43
CA GLY A 289 -27.89 27.35 19.36
C GLY A 289 -27.72 28.81 19.77
N LYS A 290 -28.13 29.75 18.91
CA LYS A 290 -28.29 31.14 19.30
C LYS A 290 -29.28 31.17 20.47
N PRO A 291 -28.95 31.78 21.58
CA PRO A 291 -29.97 32.08 22.59
C PRO A 291 -30.95 33.08 21.97
N GLU A 292 -32.26 32.80 22.13
CA GLU A 292 -33.34 33.71 21.81
C GLU A 292 -33.29 34.98 22.69
#